data_8f80068a9ce45fb8df6085bd8dcd33a9
#
_entry.id   8f80068a9ce45fb8df6085bd8dcd33a9
#
_cell.length_a   1.000
_cell.length_b   1.000
_cell.length_c   1.000
_cell.angle_alpha   90.00
_cell.angle_beta   90.00
_cell.angle_gamma   90.00
#
_symmetry.space_group_name_H-M   'P 1'
#
loop_
_entity.id
_entity.type
_entity.pdbx_description
1 polymer ?
#
loop_
_entity_poly.entity_id
_entity_poly.type
_entity_poly.pdbx_seq_one_letter_code
_entity_poly.pdbx_strand_id
1 'polypeptide(L)'
;MSENSNYDSNSKTLVIETKDFTFETMGQSNGVATVVKFQVLNPEVKPGDVLLVLTGADVHFHGLIGRIDEGGWAVATDHRSLLPLPATIH
;
A
#
# COMPACT_ATOMS: atom_id res chain seq x y z
N MET A 1 20.99 23.07 -4.00
CA MET A 1 20.63 22.46 -3.96
C MET A 1 20.02 21.98 -3.81
N SER A 2 19.64 21.76 -3.69
CA SER A 2 19.05 21.14 -3.61
C SER A 2 18.30 20.92 -3.23
N GLU A 3 17.94 21.05 -3.14
CA GLU A 3 17.19 20.86 -2.80
C GLU A 3 16.41 20.43 -2.88
N ASN A 4 16.04 20.39 -3.20
CA ASN A 4 15.08 19.99 -3.40
C ASN A 4 14.61 18.82 -3.29
N SER A 5 14.43 18.55 -3.44
CA SER A 5 14.16 17.13 -3.39
C SER A 5 13.95 16.61 -2.02
N ASN A 6 13.78 17.45 -1.10
CA ASN A 6 13.64 17.05 0.29
C ASN A 6 12.46 16.18 0.54
N TYR A 7 11.38 16.42 -0.17
CA TYR A 7 10.17 15.69 0.08
C TYR A 7 10.30 14.21 -0.27
N ASP A 8 11.21 13.89 -1.18
CA ASP A 8 11.38 12.49 -1.56
C ASP A 8 12.44 11.78 -0.74
N SER A 9 13.33 12.52 -0.13
CA SER A 9 14.48 11.91 0.51
C SER A 9 14.08 11.07 1.71
N ASN A 10 12.90 11.30 2.27
CA ASN A 10 12.46 10.57 3.45
C ASN A 10 11.40 9.54 3.15
N SER A 11 10.96 9.44 1.91
CA SER A 11 9.93 8.47 1.55
C SER A 11 10.57 7.14 1.22
N LYS A 12 9.89 6.08 1.62
CA LYS A 12 10.33 4.72 1.37
C LYS A 12 9.25 4.02 0.56
N THR A 13 9.66 2.93 -0.08
CA THR A 13 8.72 2.08 -0.78
C THR A 13 8.71 0.73 -0.10
N LEU A 14 7.54 0.35 0.38
CA LEU A 14 7.33 -0.97 0.96
C LEU A 14 6.87 -1.89 -0.15
N VAL A 15 7.69 -2.88 -0.50
CA VAL A 15 7.43 -3.78 -1.61
C VAL A 15 6.98 -5.12 -1.05
N ILE A 16 5.82 -5.59 -1.50
CA ILE A 16 5.26 -6.86 -1.02
C ILE A 16 4.77 -7.64 -2.22
N GLU A 17 5.08 -8.94 -2.25
CA GLU A 17 4.50 -9.83 -3.25
C GLU A 17 3.03 -10.06 -2.93
N THR A 18 2.21 -10.15 -3.97
CA THR A 18 0.77 -10.33 -3.80
C THR A 18 0.45 -11.52 -2.90
N LYS A 19 1.18 -12.60 -3.06
CA LYS A 19 0.92 -13.83 -2.28
C LYS A 19 1.17 -13.64 -0.80
N ASP A 20 1.98 -12.64 -0.42
CA ASP A 20 2.34 -12.39 0.97
C ASP A 20 1.57 -11.20 1.55
N PHE A 21 0.68 -10.61 0.78
CA PHE A 21 0.00 -9.39 1.18
C PHE A 21 -1.40 -9.71 1.68
N THR A 22 -1.59 -9.51 2.98
CA THR A 22 -2.90 -9.68 3.62
C THR A 22 -3.47 -8.30 3.90
N PHE A 23 -4.70 -8.07 3.48
CA PHE A 23 -5.30 -6.75 3.61
C PHE A 23 -6.81 -6.85 3.70
N GLU A 24 -7.43 -5.78 4.19
CA GLU A 24 -8.87 -5.57 4.15
C GLU A 24 -9.16 -4.50 3.11
N THR A 25 -10.19 -4.72 2.33
CA THR A 25 -10.61 -3.75 1.33
C THR A 25 -11.46 -2.69 1.98
N MET A 26 -10.99 -1.44 1.95
CA MET A 26 -11.72 -0.30 2.50
C MET A 26 -12.46 0.45 1.41
N GLY A 27 -11.99 0.37 0.18
CA GLY A 27 -12.63 0.97 -0.98
C GLY A 27 -12.37 0.11 -2.19
N GLN A 28 -13.33 0.09 -3.11
CA GLN A 28 -13.20 -0.74 -4.30
C GLN A 28 -13.86 -0.05 -5.48
N SER A 29 -13.45 -0.46 -6.67
CA SER A 29 -14.01 0.04 -7.90
C SER A 29 -13.79 -1.02 -8.97
N ASN A 30 -14.87 -1.43 -9.63
CA ASN A 30 -14.80 -2.38 -10.75
C ASN A 30 -14.09 -3.69 -10.39
N GLY A 31 -14.29 -4.17 -9.18
CA GLY A 31 -13.74 -5.46 -8.77
C GLY A 31 -12.32 -5.43 -8.28
N VAL A 32 -11.73 -4.26 -8.13
CA VAL A 32 -10.38 -4.13 -7.60
C VAL A 32 -10.40 -3.29 -6.33
N ALA A 33 -9.42 -3.53 -5.46
CA ALA A 33 -9.27 -2.80 -4.21
C ALA A 33 -8.51 -1.51 -4.48
N THR A 34 -9.12 -0.37 -4.17
CA THR A 34 -8.50 0.93 -4.36
C THR A 34 -8.03 1.56 -3.06
N VAL A 35 -8.61 1.15 -1.94
CA VAL A 35 -8.17 1.57 -0.61
C VAL A 35 -8.04 0.32 0.22
N VAL A 36 -6.86 0.10 0.78
CA VAL A 36 -6.58 -1.11 1.53
C VAL A 36 -6.09 -0.78 2.93
N LYS A 37 -6.46 -1.64 3.88
CA LYS A 37 -6.00 -1.56 5.25
C LYS A 37 -5.17 -2.81 5.52
N PHE A 38 -3.97 -2.63 6.03
CA PHE A 38 -3.05 -3.73 6.23
C PHE A 38 -2.15 -3.45 7.42
N GLN A 39 -1.56 -4.50 7.96
CA GLN A 39 -0.71 -4.36 9.13
C GLN A 39 0.74 -4.16 8.73
N VAL A 40 1.37 -3.17 9.31
CA VAL A 40 2.77 -2.86 9.08
C VAL A 40 3.54 -3.29 10.32
N LEU A 41 4.52 -4.16 10.12
CA LEU A 41 5.33 -4.64 11.23
C LEU A 41 6.66 -3.90 11.33
N ASN A 42 7.02 -3.16 10.29
CA ASN A 42 8.27 -2.42 10.27
C ASN A 42 8.03 -1.01 10.83
N PRO A 43 8.65 -0.67 11.98
CA PRO A 43 8.40 0.64 12.59
C PRO A 43 8.95 1.80 11.78
N GLU A 44 9.76 1.54 10.76
CA GLU A 44 10.28 2.62 9.92
C GLU A 44 9.30 3.09 8.87
N VAL A 45 8.25 2.33 8.63
CA VAL A 45 7.23 2.73 7.66
C VAL A 45 6.36 3.82 8.29
N LYS A 46 6.10 4.87 7.53
CA LYS A 46 5.38 6.03 8.04
C LYS A 46 4.43 6.58 6.98
N PRO A 47 3.48 7.41 7.36
CA PRO A 47 2.62 8.08 6.40
C PRO A 47 3.45 8.85 5.38
N GLY A 48 3.06 8.78 4.12
CA GLY A 48 3.81 9.37 3.04
C GLY A 48 4.69 8.36 2.32
N ASP A 49 4.93 7.21 2.92
CA ASP A 49 5.63 6.14 2.23
C ASP A 49 4.73 5.50 1.18
N VAL A 50 5.32 4.72 0.32
CA VAL A 50 4.63 4.12 -0.82
C VAL A 50 4.47 2.62 -0.58
N LEU A 51 3.28 2.11 -0.86
CA LEU A 51 3.03 0.67 -0.88
C LEU A 51 3.04 0.19 -2.33
N LEU A 52 3.86 -0.81 -2.60
CA LEU A 52 3.96 -1.41 -3.92
C LEU A 52 3.71 -2.90 -3.80
N VAL A 53 2.63 -3.38 -4.42
CA VAL A 53 2.26 -4.79 -4.37
C VAL A 53 2.41 -5.36 -5.77
N LEU A 54 3.17 -6.44 -5.89
CA LEU A 54 3.56 -7.00 -7.17
C LEU A 54 3.24 -8.48 -7.26
N THR A 55 3.08 -8.95 -8.48
CA THR A 55 3.19 -10.37 -8.80
C THR A 55 4.29 -10.48 -9.84
N GLY A 56 5.46 -11.01 -9.44
CA GLY A 56 6.62 -10.97 -10.31
C GLY A 56 6.96 -9.53 -10.66
N ALA A 57 6.91 -9.19 -11.94
CA ALA A 57 7.17 -7.83 -12.40
C ALA A 57 5.90 -7.01 -12.59
N ASP A 58 4.74 -7.60 -12.34
CA ASP A 58 3.46 -6.92 -12.60
C ASP A 58 3.00 -6.17 -11.37
N VAL A 59 2.79 -4.88 -11.52
CA VAL A 59 2.34 -4.02 -10.44
C VAL A 59 0.83 -4.10 -10.32
N HIS A 60 0.36 -4.47 -9.14
CA HIS A 60 -1.08 -4.54 -8.86
C HIS A 60 -1.55 -3.36 -8.05
N PHE A 61 -0.69 -2.82 -7.19
CA PHE A 61 -1.06 -1.69 -6.34
C PHE A 61 0.18 -0.83 -6.14
N HIS A 62 0.02 0.47 -6.34
CA HIS A 62 1.09 1.43 -6.15
C HIS A 62 0.46 2.69 -5.60
N GLY A 63 0.47 2.82 -4.30
CA GLY A 63 -0.25 3.91 -3.66
C GLY A 63 0.46 4.46 -2.45
N LEU A 64 -0.06 5.58 -1.98
CA LEU A 64 0.51 6.26 -0.81
C LEU A 64 -0.14 5.74 0.46
N ILE A 65 0.69 5.53 1.45
CA ILE A 65 0.24 5.20 2.80
C ILE A 65 -0.15 6.52 3.45
N GLY A 66 -1.42 6.67 3.76
CA GLY A 66 -1.94 7.93 4.27
C GLY A 66 -2.02 7.99 5.78
N ARG A 67 -2.10 6.83 6.45
CA ARG A 67 -2.30 6.80 7.87
C ARG A 67 -1.82 5.47 8.45
N ILE A 68 -1.22 5.54 9.62
CA ILE A 68 -0.84 4.34 10.38
C ILE A 68 -1.25 4.61 11.83
N ASP A 69 -2.04 3.71 12.41
CA ASP A 69 -2.48 3.89 13.78
C ASP A 69 -1.50 3.24 14.75
N GLU A 70 -1.84 3.30 16.04
CA GLU A 70 -0.96 2.81 17.09
C GLU A 70 -0.76 1.29 17.03
N GLY A 71 -1.72 0.59 16.46
CA GLY A 71 -1.61 -0.85 16.34
C GLY A 71 -0.85 -1.30 15.11
N GLY A 72 -0.34 -0.36 14.32
CA GLY A 72 0.39 -0.69 13.11
C GLY A 72 -0.50 -0.92 11.89
N TRP A 73 -1.77 -0.53 11.99
CA TRP A 73 -2.68 -0.67 10.86
C TRP A 73 -2.56 0.55 9.96
N ALA A 74 -2.24 0.30 8.71
CA ALA A 74 -2.01 1.34 7.73
C ALA A 74 -3.11 1.33 6.68
N VAL A 75 -3.37 2.48 6.10
CA VAL A 75 -4.33 2.63 5.01
C VAL A 75 -3.61 3.25 3.83
N ALA A 76 -3.70 2.61 2.68
CA ALA A 76 -3.08 3.11 1.45
C ALA A 76 -4.13 3.20 0.36
N THR A 77 -3.93 4.13 -0.56
CA THR A 77 -4.88 4.42 -1.63
C THR A 77 -4.19 4.41 -2.98
N ASP A 78 -4.80 3.73 -3.94
CA ASP A 78 -4.38 3.73 -5.34
C ASP A 78 -5.63 3.69 -6.21
N HIS A 79 -5.98 4.82 -6.80
CA HIS A 79 -7.19 4.92 -7.63
C HIS A 79 -7.07 4.14 -8.93
N ARG A 80 -5.87 3.75 -9.31
CA ARG A 80 -5.63 2.97 -10.53
C ARG A 80 -5.21 1.55 -10.22
N SER A 81 -5.59 1.07 -9.05
CA SER A 81 -5.22 -0.27 -8.60
C SER A 81 -5.74 -1.34 -9.54
N LEU A 82 -4.94 -2.39 -9.68
CA LEU A 82 -5.33 -3.62 -10.36
C LEU A 82 -5.36 -4.78 -9.36
N LEU A 83 -5.34 -4.47 -8.08
CA LEU A 83 -5.28 -5.47 -7.03
C LEU A 83 -6.65 -6.12 -6.87
N PRO A 84 -6.80 -7.42 -7.15
CA PRO A 84 -8.10 -8.08 -7.01
C PRO A 84 -8.55 -8.05 -5.56
N LEU A 85 -9.87 -8.07 -5.37
CA LEU A 85 -10.43 -8.18 -4.03
C LEU A 85 -10.00 -9.51 -3.43
N PRO A 86 -9.80 -9.57 -2.09
CA PRO A 86 -9.44 -10.83 -1.46
C PRO A 86 -10.52 -11.86 -1.70
N ALA A 87 -10.10 -13.10 -1.88
CA ALA A 87 -11.05 -14.19 -2.01
C ALA A 87 -11.84 -14.32 -0.72
N THR A 88 -13.15 -14.47 -0.86
CA THR A 88 -14.02 -14.68 0.29
C THR A 88 -14.37 -16.15 0.36
N ILE A 89 -14.11 -16.74 1.49
CA ILE A 89 -14.35 -18.16 1.69
C ILE A 89 -15.45 -18.32 2.73
N HIS A 90 -16.42 -19.09 2.39
CA HIS A 90 -17.54 -19.32 3.29
C HIS A 90 -17.68 -20.76 3.66
#